data_c4cb54fc1e88de046b9c5e1a3931f9bc
#
_entry.id   c4cb54fc1e88de046b9c5e1a3931f9bc
#
_cell.length_a   1.000
_cell.length_b   1.000
_cell.length_c   1.000
_cell.angle_alpha   90.00
_cell.angle_beta   90.00
_cell.angle_gamma   90.00
#
_symmetry.space_group_name_H-M   'P 1'
#
loop_
_entity.id
_entity.type
_entity.pdbx_description
1 polymer ?
#
loop_
_entity_poly.entity_id
_entity_poly.type
_entity_poly.pdbx_seq_one_letter_code
_entity_poly.pdbx_strand_id
1 'polypeptide(L)'
;METAGGAAIAGARSFCGMKHVGLNVAADPLFTLSYTGVNAGMVIVVADDPGMHSSQNEQDSRNYAKASKIPMLEPADSQECLAFTKLAYDISERYDTPVIIRLTTRISHSRSLVEIGERVDNGLKEYVKDTQKYVMMPAMAKKKHVIVEERTKALEAWGDSEAVDLGVNKIKYNDKKFGIIAGGIAYQYAKEALGDKASYLKIGCLYPLPEKIIRDFAAECEKVYVIEELDPYIEDHCRKLGINVIGKEQFTLLGEYSQSMIKKVILDEENAYLKADINVPARPPVLCAGCPHRGLFYALKKLKVNVSGDIGCYTLGSMAPLGMMDTCICMGASVSALHGMNKADEAGSHKRVAVIGDSTFIHSGVTGLINIAYNQSNSVVIVLDNSITGMTGHQQNPTTGLTIKGDPTTAVSLEALAHAVGINRVVVVDPYDLAATEKAIKEELEADEPSVVISRRPCVLLKYVKTKPPVKVNTDKCASCKMCMKIGCPAISMKEGKAHIDFTLCVGCDVCKQLCKFGAIE
;
A
#
# COMPACT_ATOMS: atom_id res chain seq x y z
N MET A 1 -0.78 -10.59 -9.07
CA MET A 1 -1.90 -11.55 -9.02
C MET A 1 -1.82 -12.57 -10.15
N GLU A 2 -1.69 -12.19 -11.40
CA GLU A 2 -1.69 -13.10 -12.57
C GLU A 2 -0.60 -14.16 -12.50
N THR A 3 0.61 -13.81 -12.03
CA THR A 3 1.71 -14.77 -11.83
C THR A 3 1.34 -15.86 -10.81
N ALA A 4 0.69 -15.48 -9.70
CA ALA A 4 0.22 -16.44 -8.70
C ALA A 4 -0.92 -17.30 -9.25
N GLY A 5 -1.86 -16.71 -10.02
CA GLY A 5 -2.92 -17.43 -10.73
C GLY A 5 -2.37 -18.44 -11.74
N GLY A 6 -1.38 -18.04 -12.54
CA GLY A 6 -0.66 -18.94 -13.45
C GLY A 6 0.02 -20.10 -12.75
N ALA A 7 0.67 -19.86 -11.60
CA ALA A 7 1.28 -20.90 -10.79
C ALA A 7 0.24 -21.87 -10.21
N ALA A 8 -0.91 -21.36 -9.73
CA ALA A 8 -2.00 -22.18 -9.23
C ALA A 8 -2.61 -23.06 -10.33
N ILE A 9 -2.81 -22.51 -11.53
CA ILE A 9 -3.30 -23.27 -12.70
C ILE A 9 -2.29 -24.37 -13.10
N ALA A 10 -0.99 -24.06 -13.04
CA ALA A 10 0.09 -25.02 -13.32
C ALA A 10 0.26 -26.10 -12.24
N GLY A 11 -0.47 -26.03 -11.14
CA GLY A 11 -0.51 -27.05 -10.09
C GLY A 11 0.31 -26.80 -8.84
N ALA A 12 0.86 -25.58 -8.68
CA ALA A 12 1.58 -25.18 -7.47
C ALA A 12 0.67 -24.39 -6.54
N ARG A 13 0.63 -24.71 -5.23
CA ARG A 13 0.02 -23.80 -4.24
C ARG A 13 0.71 -22.45 -4.30
N SER A 14 -0.04 -21.38 -4.43
CA SER A 14 0.49 -20.05 -4.65
C SER A 14 -0.05 -19.01 -3.66
N PHE A 15 0.74 -17.97 -3.44
CA PHE A 15 0.45 -16.90 -2.50
C PHE A 15 0.80 -15.54 -3.10
N CYS A 16 -0.06 -14.55 -2.92
CA CYS A 16 0.28 -13.15 -3.20
C CYS A 16 -0.28 -12.24 -2.12
N GLY A 17 0.48 -11.20 -1.76
CA GLY A 17 0.08 -10.23 -0.76
C GLY A 17 0.14 -8.79 -1.29
N MET A 18 -0.83 -7.97 -0.87
CA MET A 18 -0.92 -6.57 -1.28
C MET A 18 -1.71 -5.73 -0.28
N LYS A 19 -1.54 -4.42 -0.33
CA LYS A 19 -2.47 -3.49 0.30
C LYS A 19 -3.80 -3.42 -0.48
N HIS A 20 -4.83 -2.85 0.15
CA HIS A 20 -6.12 -2.61 -0.51
C HIS A 20 -5.96 -1.85 -1.85
N VAL A 21 -5.07 -0.86 -1.94
CA VAL A 21 -4.79 -0.15 -3.21
C VAL A 21 -4.19 -1.07 -4.29
N GLY A 22 -3.41 -2.07 -3.90
CA GLY A 22 -2.93 -3.11 -4.82
C GLY A 22 -4.06 -4.01 -5.33
N LEU A 23 -5.07 -4.28 -4.49
CA LEU A 23 -6.25 -5.03 -4.87
C LEU A 23 -7.06 -4.30 -5.95
N ASN A 24 -7.12 -2.96 -5.91
CA ASN A 24 -7.77 -2.17 -6.96
C ASN A 24 -7.12 -2.42 -8.34
N VAL A 25 -5.78 -2.45 -8.38
CA VAL A 25 -5.04 -2.75 -9.62
C VAL A 25 -5.23 -4.19 -10.07
N ALA A 26 -5.36 -5.11 -9.12
CA ALA A 26 -5.56 -6.55 -9.35
C ALA A 26 -7.05 -6.95 -9.47
N ALA A 27 -7.98 -6.01 -9.55
CA ALA A 27 -9.41 -6.31 -9.56
C ALA A 27 -9.84 -7.15 -10.76
N ASP A 28 -9.40 -6.83 -11.98
CA ASP A 28 -9.78 -7.57 -13.18
C ASP A 28 -9.39 -9.07 -13.10
N PRO A 29 -8.13 -9.44 -12.84
CA PRO A 29 -7.78 -10.83 -12.62
C PRO A 29 -8.48 -11.46 -11.40
N LEU A 30 -8.75 -10.70 -10.32
CA LEU A 30 -9.48 -11.20 -9.16
C LEU A 30 -10.88 -11.72 -9.56
N PHE A 31 -11.65 -10.90 -10.25
CA PHE A 31 -13.00 -11.24 -10.65
C PHE A 31 -13.02 -12.44 -11.64
N THR A 32 -12.06 -12.48 -12.55
CA THR A 32 -11.97 -13.57 -13.51
C THR A 32 -11.49 -14.87 -12.88
N LEU A 33 -10.54 -14.84 -11.95
CA LEU A 33 -10.08 -16.03 -11.21
C LEU A 33 -11.17 -16.68 -10.36
N SER A 34 -12.16 -15.91 -9.91
CA SER A 34 -13.36 -16.46 -9.26
C SER A 34 -14.12 -17.43 -10.17
N TYR A 35 -14.11 -17.20 -11.48
CA TYR A 35 -14.78 -18.03 -12.48
C TYR A 35 -13.91 -19.17 -12.99
N THR A 36 -12.63 -18.90 -13.27
CA THR A 36 -11.70 -19.95 -13.76
C THR A 36 -11.42 -21.01 -12.69
N GLY A 37 -11.45 -20.61 -11.42
CA GLY A 37 -11.01 -21.47 -10.35
C GLY A 37 -9.50 -21.72 -10.36
N VAL A 38 -9.07 -22.76 -9.69
CA VAL A 38 -7.67 -23.14 -9.48
C VAL A 38 -7.44 -24.62 -9.78
N ASN A 39 -6.17 -25.03 -9.95
CA ASN A 39 -5.78 -26.45 -9.93
C ASN A 39 -5.16 -26.79 -8.57
N ALA A 40 -4.23 -25.94 -8.10
CA ALA A 40 -3.74 -25.97 -6.73
C ALA A 40 -4.18 -24.69 -6.01
N GLY A 41 -4.23 -24.71 -4.68
CA GLY A 41 -4.78 -23.63 -3.87
C GLY A 41 -4.06 -22.29 -4.09
N MET A 42 -4.84 -21.22 -4.14
CA MET A 42 -4.35 -19.84 -4.24
C MET A 42 -4.85 -19.00 -3.08
N VAL A 43 -3.93 -18.38 -2.35
CA VAL A 43 -4.23 -17.48 -1.22
C VAL A 43 -3.82 -16.06 -1.57
N ILE A 44 -4.73 -15.12 -1.35
CA ILE A 44 -4.54 -13.70 -1.60
C ILE A 44 -4.63 -12.97 -0.26
N VAL A 45 -3.53 -12.38 0.21
CA VAL A 45 -3.55 -11.56 1.43
C VAL A 45 -3.75 -10.10 1.07
N VAL A 46 -4.75 -9.48 1.69
CA VAL A 46 -5.06 -8.06 1.51
C VAL A 46 -5.01 -7.35 2.86
N ALA A 47 -4.23 -6.28 2.95
CA ALA A 47 -4.11 -5.47 4.15
C ALA A 47 -4.87 -4.15 3.99
N ASP A 48 -5.96 -4.00 4.75
CA ASP A 48 -6.68 -2.75 4.90
C ASP A 48 -5.99 -1.84 5.93
N ASP A 49 -6.19 -0.54 5.83
CA ASP A 49 -5.51 0.47 6.65
C ASP A 49 -6.53 1.42 7.30
N PRO A 50 -7.32 0.94 8.31
CA PRO A 50 -8.21 1.80 9.07
C PRO A 50 -7.44 2.96 9.69
N GLY A 51 -7.93 4.19 9.50
CA GLY A 51 -7.24 5.39 9.94
C GLY A 51 -6.15 5.90 9.00
N MET A 52 -5.94 5.25 7.86
CA MET A 52 -5.02 5.71 6.81
C MET A 52 -3.59 6.04 7.31
N HIS A 53 -3.01 5.19 8.15
CA HIS A 53 -1.66 5.40 8.69
C HIS A 53 -0.60 5.56 7.59
N SER A 54 -0.79 4.89 6.46
CA SER A 54 0.13 4.93 5.32
C SER A 54 -0.60 4.74 3.98
N SER A 55 -1.81 5.31 3.82
CA SER A 55 -2.64 5.14 2.62
C SER A 55 -3.20 6.47 2.13
N GLN A 56 -3.53 6.56 0.84
CA GLN A 56 -4.08 7.76 0.21
C GLN A 56 -5.59 7.90 0.43
N ASN A 57 -6.25 6.81 0.76
CA ASN A 57 -7.68 6.72 1.04
C ASN A 57 -7.97 5.55 1.96
N GLU A 58 -9.15 5.51 2.52
CA GLU A 58 -9.66 4.42 3.33
C GLU A 58 -10.56 3.53 2.47
N GLN A 59 -10.37 2.21 2.53
CA GLN A 59 -11.10 1.24 1.74
C GLN A 59 -11.40 0.00 2.57
N ASP A 60 -12.49 -0.69 2.22
CA ASP A 60 -12.91 -1.93 2.84
C ASP A 60 -12.88 -3.08 1.83
N SER A 61 -11.88 -3.94 1.94
CA SER A 61 -11.68 -5.08 1.02
C SER A 61 -12.78 -6.15 1.12
N ARG A 62 -13.63 -6.13 2.17
CA ARG A 62 -14.78 -7.03 2.29
C ARG A 62 -15.77 -6.84 1.14
N ASN A 63 -15.89 -5.61 0.63
CA ASN A 63 -16.70 -5.30 -0.54
C ASN A 63 -16.16 -5.96 -1.82
N TYR A 64 -14.83 -6.09 -1.97
CA TYR A 64 -14.23 -6.83 -3.09
C TYR A 64 -14.53 -8.34 -3.02
N ALA A 65 -14.44 -8.94 -1.83
CA ALA A 65 -14.79 -10.35 -1.65
C ALA A 65 -16.24 -10.63 -2.05
N LYS A 66 -17.15 -9.78 -1.58
CA LYS A 66 -18.58 -9.85 -1.91
C LYS A 66 -18.84 -9.67 -3.41
N ALA A 67 -18.21 -8.69 -4.04
CA ALA A 67 -18.41 -8.40 -5.46
C ALA A 67 -17.80 -9.48 -6.37
N SER A 68 -16.61 -10.01 -6.04
CA SER A 68 -15.93 -11.05 -6.81
C SER A 68 -16.42 -12.46 -6.50
N LYS A 69 -17.25 -12.66 -5.47
CA LYS A 69 -17.70 -13.98 -5.00
C LYS A 69 -16.54 -14.91 -4.55
N ILE A 70 -15.47 -14.32 -4.01
CA ILE A 70 -14.30 -15.05 -3.49
C ILE A 70 -14.39 -15.09 -1.97
N PRO A 71 -14.27 -16.28 -1.32
CA PRO A 71 -14.34 -16.38 0.13
C PRO A 71 -13.23 -15.59 0.82
N MET A 72 -13.59 -14.98 1.96
CA MET A 72 -12.67 -14.16 2.75
C MET A 72 -12.63 -14.60 4.20
N LEU A 73 -11.42 -14.82 4.71
CA LEU A 73 -11.15 -15.11 6.11
C LEU A 73 -10.45 -13.91 6.77
N GLU A 74 -10.78 -13.64 8.04
CA GLU A 74 -10.16 -12.59 8.83
C GLU A 74 -9.62 -13.12 10.15
N PRO A 75 -8.31 -13.29 10.30
CA PRO A 75 -7.68 -13.70 11.54
C PRO A 75 -7.70 -12.57 12.59
N ALA A 76 -7.84 -12.93 13.86
CA ALA A 76 -7.87 -12.00 14.98
C ALA A 76 -6.53 -11.87 15.72
N ASP A 77 -5.54 -12.71 15.41
CA ASP A 77 -4.20 -12.70 15.98
C ASP A 77 -3.18 -13.44 15.09
N SER A 78 -1.91 -13.47 15.52
CA SER A 78 -0.84 -14.09 14.73
C SER A 78 -0.98 -15.61 14.59
N GLN A 79 -1.55 -16.29 15.61
CA GLN A 79 -1.79 -17.75 15.53
C GLN A 79 -2.88 -18.05 14.50
N GLU A 80 -3.94 -17.25 14.47
CA GLU A 80 -4.98 -17.38 13.46
C GLU A 80 -4.48 -17.00 12.06
N CYS A 81 -3.54 -16.05 11.93
CA CYS A 81 -2.90 -15.77 10.64
C CYS A 81 -2.25 -17.04 10.06
N LEU A 82 -1.52 -17.81 10.87
CA LEU A 82 -0.92 -19.06 10.43
C LEU A 82 -1.97 -20.13 10.12
N ALA A 83 -2.92 -20.34 11.04
CA ALA A 83 -3.95 -21.39 10.92
C ALA A 83 -4.86 -21.14 9.71
N PHE A 84 -5.34 -19.90 9.54
CA PHE A 84 -6.24 -19.55 8.44
C PHE A 84 -5.53 -19.56 7.09
N THR A 85 -4.22 -19.24 7.04
CA THR A 85 -3.45 -19.34 5.80
C THR A 85 -3.34 -20.80 5.33
N LYS A 86 -3.11 -21.74 6.26
CA LYS A 86 -3.10 -23.18 5.94
C LYS A 86 -4.47 -23.65 5.47
N LEU A 87 -5.52 -23.31 6.21
CA LEU A 87 -6.90 -23.66 5.90
C LEU A 87 -7.37 -23.05 4.57
N ALA A 88 -6.93 -21.84 4.25
CA ALA A 88 -7.30 -21.15 3.01
C ALA A 88 -6.87 -21.92 1.75
N TYR A 89 -5.74 -22.63 1.79
CA TYR A 89 -5.36 -23.50 0.68
C TYR A 89 -6.33 -24.67 0.50
N ASP A 90 -6.76 -25.27 1.60
CA ASP A 90 -7.67 -26.43 1.56
C ASP A 90 -9.08 -25.98 1.11
N ILE A 91 -9.55 -24.84 1.59
CA ILE A 91 -10.79 -24.20 1.11
C ILE A 91 -10.69 -23.87 -0.39
N SER A 92 -9.55 -23.29 -0.81
CA SER A 92 -9.31 -22.94 -2.22
C SER A 92 -9.43 -24.14 -3.14
N GLU A 93 -8.81 -25.25 -2.76
CA GLU A 93 -8.82 -26.50 -3.54
C GLU A 93 -10.18 -27.19 -3.50
N ARG A 94 -10.84 -27.21 -2.35
CA ARG A 94 -12.15 -27.84 -2.17
C ARG A 94 -13.27 -27.14 -2.93
N TYR A 95 -13.23 -25.81 -2.96
CA TYR A 95 -14.27 -24.99 -3.55
C TYR A 95 -13.89 -24.42 -4.91
N ASP A 96 -12.76 -24.80 -5.48
CA ASP A 96 -12.28 -24.38 -6.81
C ASP A 96 -12.29 -22.85 -6.99
N THR A 97 -11.64 -22.12 -6.08
CA THR A 97 -11.61 -20.65 -6.06
C THR A 97 -10.41 -20.13 -5.28
N PRO A 98 -9.82 -18.99 -5.59
CA PRO A 98 -8.91 -18.34 -4.65
C PRO A 98 -9.58 -18.05 -3.30
N VAL A 99 -8.78 -17.85 -2.25
CA VAL A 99 -9.27 -17.41 -0.94
C VAL A 99 -8.55 -16.14 -0.53
N ILE A 100 -9.31 -15.15 -0.06
CA ILE A 100 -8.74 -13.91 0.47
C ILE A 100 -8.56 -14.05 1.99
N ILE A 101 -7.38 -13.64 2.47
CA ILE A 101 -7.14 -13.39 3.91
C ILE A 101 -7.04 -11.87 4.07
N ARG A 102 -7.98 -11.31 4.84
CA ARG A 102 -7.99 -9.90 5.18
C ARG A 102 -7.20 -9.65 6.45
N LEU A 103 -6.30 -8.70 6.39
CA LEU A 103 -5.58 -8.18 7.56
C LEU A 103 -5.90 -6.70 7.71
N THR A 104 -5.82 -6.20 8.95
CA THR A 104 -5.81 -4.76 9.21
C THR A 104 -4.44 -4.34 9.72
N THR A 105 -4.19 -3.03 9.80
CA THR A 105 -2.93 -2.46 10.24
C THR A 105 -2.46 -3.06 11.56
N ARG A 106 -3.35 -3.21 12.56
CA ARG A 106 -2.96 -3.74 13.88
C ARG A 106 -2.57 -5.21 13.84
N ILE A 107 -3.30 -6.03 13.13
CA ILE A 107 -2.92 -7.44 12.95
C ILE A 107 -1.59 -7.55 12.20
N SER A 108 -1.39 -6.76 11.15
CA SER A 108 -0.15 -6.76 10.36
C SER A 108 1.09 -6.35 11.16
N HIS A 109 0.94 -5.47 12.15
CA HIS A 109 2.02 -4.96 12.99
C HIS A 109 2.11 -5.64 14.37
N SER A 110 1.12 -6.46 14.74
CA SER A 110 1.14 -7.19 16.02
C SER A 110 2.19 -8.31 16.02
N ARG A 111 2.62 -8.68 17.21
CA ARG A 111 3.50 -9.82 17.43
C ARG A 111 2.98 -10.61 18.63
N SER A 112 2.78 -11.90 18.45
CA SER A 112 2.40 -12.82 19.51
C SER A 112 3.10 -14.16 19.34
N LEU A 113 3.00 -15.01 20.34
CA LEU A 113 3.52 -16.38 20.25
C LEU A 113 2.69 -17.19 19.24
N VAL A 114 3.38 -17.94 18.40
CA VAL A 114 2.77 -18.78 17.36
C VAL A 114 3.38 -20.18 17.45
N GLU A 115 2.52 -21.19 17.54
CA GLU A 115 2.92 -22.59 17.45
C GLU A 115 3.16 -22.95 15.98
N ILE A 116 4.43 -23.21 15.67
CA ILE A 116 4.86 -23.58 14.31
C ILE A 116 4.75 -25.10 14.19
N GLY A 117 3.84 -25.58 13.34
CA GLY A 117 3.74 -26.99 13.00
C GLY A 117 4.79 -27.41 11.97
N GLU A 118 4.80 -28.69 11.64
CA GLU A 118 5.66 -29.22 10.58
C GLU A 118 5.25 -28.71 9.19
N ARG A 119 6.25 -28.54 8.32
CA ARG A 119 6.02 -28.19 6.92
C ARG A 119 5.52 -29.44 6.18
N VAL A 120 4.36 -29.30 5.54
CA VAL A 120 3.84 -30.31 4.62
C VAL A 120 4.18 -29.89 3.19
N ASP A 121 4.87 -30.75 2.44
CA ASP A 121 5.09 -30.55 1.02
C ASP A 121 3.96 -31.25 0.26
N ASN A 122 3.10 -30.48 -0.39
CA ASN A 122 1.97 -31.00 -1.15
C ASN A 122 2.35 -31.37 -2.60
N GLY A 123 3.60 -31.14 -3.00
CA GLY A 123 4.08 -31.39 -4.35
C GLY A 123 3.43 -30.50 -5.41
N LEU A 124 3.64 -30.86 -6.66
CA LEU A 124 3.07 -30.22 -7.83
C LEU A 124 1.94 -31.09 -8.40
N LYS A 125 0.74 -30.52 -8.54
CA LYS A 125 -0.37 -31.21 -9.22
C LYS A 125 -0.18 -31.17 -10.73
N GLU A 126 -0.56 -32.25 -11.41
CA GLU A 126 -0.50 -32.29 -12.89
C GLU A 126 -1.46 -31.26 -13.49
N TYR A 127 -0.96 -30.52 -14.48
CA TYR A 127 -1.80 -29.63 -15.28
C TYR A 127 -2.53 -30.42 -16.37
N VAL A 128 -3.85 -30.35 -16.37
CA VAL A 128 -4.69 -30.91 -17.42
C VAL A 128 -5.34 -29.78 -18.20
N LYS A 129 -5.17 -29.79 -19.53
CA LYS A 129 -5.79 -28.80 -20.41
C LYS A 129 -7.31 -28.90 -20.33
N ASP A 130 -7.95 -27.82 -19.89
CA ASP A 130 -9.41 -27.68 -19.86
C ASP A 130 -9.82 -26.28 -20.32
N THR A 131 -10.20 -26.17 -21.59
CA THR A 131 -10.63 -24.88 -22.19
C THR A 131 -11.97 -24.41 -21.64
N GLN A 132 -12.83 -25.31 -21.16
CA GLN A 132 -14.11 -24.93 -20.56
C GLN A 132 -13.92 -24.35 -19.16
N LYS A 133 -12.87 -24.79 -18.46
CA LYS A 133 -12.51 -24.31 -17.13
C LYS A 133 -11.75 -22.97 -17.20
N TYR A 134 -10.72 -22.87 -18.03
CA TYR A 134 -9.74 -21.77 -17.94
C TYR A 134 -9.91 -20.66 -18.99
N VAL A 135 -10.77 -20.83 -20.01
CA VAL A 135 -10.99 -19.79 -21.03
C VAL A 135 -12.35 -19.13 -20.82
N MET A 136 -12.34 -17.90 -20.29
CA MET A 136 -13.57 -17.17 -19.94
C MET A 136 -14.17 -16.41 -21.13
N MET A 137 -14.60 -17.15 -22.16
CA MET A 137 -15.50 -16.61 -23.18
C MET A 137 -16.93 -16.53 -22.62
N PRO A 138 -17.80 -15.65 -23.16
CA PRO A 138 -19.16 -15.46 -22.64
C PRO A 138 -19.98 -16.74 -22.46
N ALA A 139 -19.83 -17.71 -23.36
CA ALA A 139 -20.55 -18.98 -23.28
C ALA A 139 -20.10 -19.85 -22.08
N MET A 140 -18.79 -19.86 -21.79
CA MET A 140 -18.20 -20.53 -20.61
C MET A 140 -18.53 -19.78 -19.32
N ALA A 141 -18.38 -18.46 -19.34
CA ALA A 141 -18.66 -17.61 -18.19
C ALA A 141 -20.10 -17.76 -17.69
N LYS A 142 -21.09 -17.85 -18.58
CA LYS A 142 -22.49 -18.11 -18.21
C LYS A 142 -22.67 -19.41 -17.44
N LYS A 143 -22.00 -20.49 -17.85
CA LYS A 143 -22.04 -21.78 -17.13
C LYS A 143 -21.31 -21.70 -15.79
N LYS A 144 -20.17 -21.04 -15.76
CA LYS A 144 -19.38 -20.84 -14.54
C LYS A 144 -20.09 -19.96 -13.51
N HIS A 145 -20.92 -19.01 -13.95
CA HIS A 145 -21.71 -18.18 -13.02
C HIS A 145 -22.64 -19.02 -12.14
N VAL A 146 -23.27 -20.06 -12.70
CA VAL A 146 -24.10 -21.01 -11.91
C VAL A 146 -23.25 -21.67 -10.83
N ILE A 147 -22.07 -22.17 -11.19
CA ILE A 147 -21.14 -22.81 -10.22
C ILE A 147 -20.70 -21.83 -9.15
N VAL A 148 -20.42 -20.57 -9.51
CA VAL A 148 -20.05 -19.50 -8.54
C VAL A 148 -21.17 -19.25 -7.52
N GLU A 149 -22.43 -19.21 -7.96
CA GLU A 149 -23.56 -18.99 -7.04
C GLU A 149 -23.83 -20.23 -6.16
N GLU A 150 -23.73 -21.44 -6.69
CA GLU A 150 -23.85 -22.68 -5.91
C GLU A 150 -22.72 -22.80 -4.88
N ARG A 151 -21.49 -22.49 -5.29
CA ARG A 151 -20.31 -22.44 -4.41
C ARG A 151 -20.51 -21.43 -3.26
N THR A 152 -21.06 -20.25 -3.56
CA THR A 152 -21.32 -19.22 -2.55
C THR A 152 -22.26 -19.74 -1.46
N LYS A 153 -23.34 -20.45 -1.84
CA LYS A 153 -24.26 -21.10 -0.89
C LYS A 153 -23.57 -22.21 -0.09
N ALA A 154 -22.75 -23.01 -0.73
CA ALA A 154 -22.00 -24.08 -0.05
C ALA A 154 -21.00 -23.50 0.98
N LEU A 155 -20.33 -22.40 0.66
CA LEU A 155 -19.43 -21.68 1.56
C LEU A 155 -20.17 -21.01 2.73
N GLU A 156 -21.39 -20.50 2.52
CA GLU A 156 -22.25 -19.98 3.58
C GLU A 156 -22.60 -21.09 4.58
N ALA A 157 -23.04 -22.26 4.06
CA ALA A 157 -23.34 -23.43 4.89
C ALA A 157 -22.10 -23.97 5.62
N TRP A 158 -20.92 -23.90 5.00
CA TRP A 158 -19.63 -24.21 5.64
C TRP A 158 -19.36 -23.23 6.80
N GLY A 159 -19.62 -21.96 6.61
CA GLY A 159 -19.49 -20.92 7.64
C GLY A 159 -20.36 -21.17 8.88
N ASP A 160 -21.57 -21.72 8.68
CA ASP A 160 -22.53 -22.06 9.72
C ASP A 160 -22.24 -23.39 10.45
N SER A 161 -21.33 -24.20 9.95
CA SER A 161 -21.08 -25.57 10.46
C SER A 161 -19.59 -25.83 10.68
N GLU A 162 -18.89 -26.41 9.71
CA GLU A 162 -17.49 -26.83 9.80
C GLU A 162 -16.54 -25.70 10.22
N ALA A 163 -16.82 -24.45 9.79
CA ALA A 163 -16.03 -23.30 10.22
C ALA A 163 -16.13 -23.03 11.74
N VAL A 164 -17.24 -23.42 12.38
CA VAL A 164 -17.40 -23.36 13.84
C VAL A 164 -16.57 -24.46 14.50
N ASP A 165 -16.65 -25.69 13.99
CA ASP A 165 -15.90 -26.85 14.51
C ASP A 165 -14.38 -26.63 14.41
N LEU A 166 -13.92 -26.00 13.31
CA LEU A 166 -12.53 -25.63 13.08
C LEU A 166 -12.09 -24.37 13.86
N GLY A 167 -13.01 -23.71 14.56
CA GLY A 167 -12.73 -22.50 15.32
C GLY A 167 -12.46 -21.27 14.48
N VAL A 168 -12.84 -21.26 13.20
CA VAL A 168 -12.82 -20.03 12.35
C VAL A 168 -13.86 -19.05 12.87
N ASN A 169 -15.11 -19.52 13.01
CA ASN A 169 -16.16 -18.80 13.73
C ASN A 169 -16.26 -19.36 15.15
N LYS A 170 -16.35 -18.50 16.15
CA LYS A 170 -16.37 -18.93 17.57
C LYS A 170 -17.50 -18.27 18.33
N ILE A 171 -18.27 -19.06 19.05
CA ILE A 171 -19.29 -18.57 19.97
C ILE A 171 -18.80 -18.78 21.40
N LYS A 172 -18.88 -17.75 22.23
CA LYS A 172 -18.64 -17.83 23.66
C LYS A 172 -19.79 -17.12 24.38
N TYR A 173 -20.63 -17.88 25.05
CA TYR A 173 -21.67 -17.35 25.93
C TYR A 173 -21.09 -17.09 27.32
N ASN A 174 -21.31 -15.86 27.82
CA ASN A 174 -21.11 -15.44 29.20
C ASN A 174 -22.37 -14.72 29.66
N ASP A 175 -22.30 -13.43 30.03
CA ASP A 175 -23.49 -12.61 30.27
C ASP A 175 -24.17 -12.31 28.92
N LYS A 176 -25.47 -12.63 28.83
CA LYS A 176 -26.30 -12.46 27.64
C LYS A 176 -26.96 -11.08 27.53
N LYS A 177 -26.69 -10.18 28.49
CA LYS A 177 -27.16 -8.80 28.44
C LYS A 177 -26.57 -8.08 27.21
N PHE A 178 -25.32 -8.37 26.89
CA PHE A 178 -24.62 -7.83 25.72
C PHE A 178 -24.11 -8.96 24.85
N GLY A 179 -24.59 -9.04 23.62
CA GLY A 179 -24.04 -9.89 22.57
C GLY A 179 -23.14 -9.06 21.65
N ILE A 180 -21.91 -9.52 21.40
CA ILE A 180 -20.95 -8.85 20.54
C ILE A 180 -20.70 -9.71 19.30
N ILE A 181 -20.95 -9.16 18.12
CA ILE A 181 -20.59 -9.75 16.83
C ILE A 181 -19.40 -8.94 16.30
N ALA A 182 -18.25 -9.58 16.08
CA ALA A 182 -17.04 -8.91 15.64
C ALA A 182 -16.09 -9.86 14.89
N GLY A 183 -15.25 -9.32 14.01
CA GLY A 183 -14.15 -10.03 13.35
C GLY A 183 -12.79 -9.41 13.68
N GLY A 184 -11.71 -10.09 13.28
CA GLY A 184 -10.34 -9.57 13.33
C GLY A 184 -9.95 -8.95 14.67
N ILE A 185 -9.26 -7.81 14.59
CA ILE A 185 -8.77 -7.10 15.79
C ILE A 185 -9.90 -6.51 16.63
N ALA A 186 -11.03 -6.16 16.02
CA ALA A 186 -12.18 -5.61 16.75
C ALA A 186 -12.73 -6.60 17.78
N TYR A 187 -12.68 -7.91 17.49
CA TYR A 187 -13.00 -8.95 18.45
C TYR A 187 -12.07 -8.92 19.67
N GLN A 188 -10.76 -8.75 19.47
CA GLN A 188 -9.80 -8.70 20.59
C GLN A 188 -10.03 -7.45 21.45
N TYR A 189 -10.31 -6.29 20.84
CA TYR A 189 -10.64 -5.08 21.56
C TYR A 189 -11.92 -5.23 22.39
N ALA A 190 -12.96 -5.84 21.83
CA ALA A 190 -14.21 -6.09 22.54
C ALA A 190 -14.00 -7.02 23.74
N LYS A 191 -13.24 -8.10 23.53
CA LYS A 191 -12.93 -9.07 24.58
C LYS A 191 -12.12 -8.44 25.72
N GLU A 192 -11.15 -7.58 25.40
CA GLU A 192 -10.37 -6.85 26.42
C GLU A 192 -11.22 -5.83 27.17
N ALA A 193 -12.10 -5.12 26.45
CA ALA A 193 -12.95 -4.09 27.05
C ALA A 193 -14.02 -4.65 28.01
N LEU A 194 -14.65 -5.75 27.65
CA LEU A 194 -15.88 -6.24 28.29
C LEU A 194 -15.69 -7.51 29.12
N GLY A 195 -14.65 -8.31 28.84
CA GLY A 195 -14.39 -9.56 29.55
C GLY A 195 -15.59 -10.49 29.56
N ASP A 196 -15.98 -10.97 30.73
CA ASP A 196 -17.14 -11.86 30.90
C ASP A 196 -18.49 -11.12 31.05
N LYS A 197 -18.48 -9.76 30.95
CA LYS A 197 -19.71 -8.94 30.94
C LYS A 197 -20.49 -9.03 29.61
N ALA A 198 -19.99 -9.74 28.62
CA ALA A 198 -20.63 -9.91 27.32
C ALA A 198 -20.42 -11.32 26.77
N SER A 199 -21.37 -11.74 25.92
CA SER A 199 -21.24 -12.92 25.06
C SER A 199 -20.68 -12.52 23.69
N TYR A 200 -19.99 -13.43 23.02
CA TYR A 200 -19.25 -13.13 21.79
C TYR A 200 -19.56 -14.11 20.67
N LEU A 201 -19.83 -13.59 19.49
CA LEU A 201 -19.72 -14.30 18.22
C LEU A 201 -18.54 -13.70 17.44
N LYS A 202 -17.41 -14.40 17.42
CA LYS A 202 -16.29 -14.06 16.56
C LYS A 202 -16.54 -14.61 15.16
N ILE A 203 -16.58 -13.75 14.16
CA ILE A 203 -16.69 -14.12 12.76
C ILE A 203 -15.29 -14.07 12.13
N GLY A 204 -14.78 -15.24 11.74
CA GLY A 204 -13.54 -15.37 11.00
C GLY A 204 -13.77 -15.58 9.50
N CYS A 205 -14.97 -16.06 9.09
CA CYS A 205 -15.39 -16.14 7.69
C CYS A 205 -16.24 -14.89 7.36
N LEU A 206 -15.63 -13.89 6.72
CA LEU A 206 -16.31 -12.63 6.41
C LEU A 206 -17.11 -12.68 5.11
N TYR A 207 -16.77 -13.56 4.20
CA TYR A 207 -17.55 -13.75 2.98
C TYR A 207 -17.51 -15.22 2.54
N PRO A 208 -18.67 -15.81 2.24
CA PRO A 208 -19.99 -15.30 2.63
C PRO A 208 -20.17 -15.33 4.17
N LEU A 209 -20.96 -14.38 4.68
CA LEU A 209 -21.27 -14.34 6.11
C LEU A 209 -22.23 -15.48 6.50
N PRO A 210 -21.99 -16.16 7.65
CA PRO A 210 -22.83 -17.28 8.10
C PRO A 210 -24.14 -16.75 8.69
N GLU A 211 -25.27 -17.01 8.04
CA GLU A 211 -26.56 -16.44 8.45
C GLU A 211 -27.15 -17.12 9.68
N LYS A 212 -27.06 -18.45 9.76
CA LYS A 212 -27.68 -19.21 10.84
C LYS A 212 -27.07 -18.89 12.20
N ILE A 213 -25.74 -18.99 12.33
CA ILE A 213 -25.10 -18.72 13.64
C ILE A 213 -25.25 -17.27 14.09
N ILE A 214 -25.35 -16.32 13.16
CA ILE A 214 -25.63 -14.92 13.48
C ILE A 214 -27.04 -14.78 14.07
N ARG A 215 -28.06 -15.39 13.45
CA ARG A 215 -29.44 -15.40 13.96
C ARG A 215 -29.55 -16.09 15.32
N ASP A 216 -28.97 -17.27 15.43
CA ASP A 216 -29.02 -18.06 16.66
C ASP A 216 -28.35 -17.31 17.83
N PHE A 217 -27.16 -16.73 17.58
CA PHE A 217 -26.47 -15.93 18.59
C PHE A 217 -27.25 -14.68 19.00
N ALA A 218 -27.77 -13.95 18.01
CA ALA A 218 -28.53 -12.73 18.28
C ALA A 218 -29.81 -12.97 19.09
N ALA A 219 -30.47 -14.09 18.84
CA ALA A 219 -31.69 -14.47 19.56
C ALA A 219 -31.43 -14.77 21.05
N GLU A 220 -30.20 -15.12 21.42
CA GLU A 220 -29.81 -15.45 22.79
C GLU A 220 -29.40 -14.24 23.64
N CYS A 221 -29.26 -13.05 23.04
CA CYS A 221 -28.76 -11.85 23.69
C CYS A 221 -29.83 -10.74 23.77
N GLU A 222 -29.86 -9.98 24.87
CA GLU A 222 -30.83 -8.89 25.04
C GLU A 222 -30.54 -7.69 24.14
N LYS A 223 -29.25 -7.33 24.00
CA LYS A 223 -28.77 -6.28 23.12
C LYS A 223 -27.59 -6.79 22.32
N VAL A 224 -27.62 -6.62 21.00
CA VAL A 224 -26.58 -7.08 20.12
C VAL A 224 -25.82 -5.87 19.54
N TYR A 225 -24.50 -5.87 19.71
CA TYR A 225 -23.60 -4.87 19.14
C TYR A 225 -22.78 -5.50 18.02
N VAL A 226 -22.65 -4.80 16.90
CA VAL A 226 -21.69 -5.12 15.86
C VAL A 226 -20.49 -4.18 16.02
N ILE A 227 -19.31 -4.75 16.25
CA ILE A 227 -18.07 -4.00 16.42
C ILE A 227 -17.15 -4.32 15.26
N GLU A 228 -17.01 -3.37 14.35
CA GLU A 228 -16.19 -3.48 13.14
C GLU A 228 -15.64 -2.13 12.73
N GLU A 229 -14.39 -2.11 12.26
CA GLU A 229 -13.77 -0.94 11.65
C GLU A 229 -14.22 -0.78 10.19
N LEU A 230 -14.05 0.41 9.61
CA LEU A 230 -14.44 0.75 8.23
C LEU A 230 -15.97 0.74 8.02
N ASP A 231 -16.45 0.15 6.92
CA ASP A 231 -17.86 0.15 6.53
C ASP A 231 -18.74 -0.71 7.46
N PRO A 232 -20.06 -0.46 7.52
CA PRO A 232 -21.01 -1.29 8.27
C PRO A 232 -21.33 -2.61 7.56
N TYR A 233 -20.31 -3.44 7.28
CA TYR A 233 -20.43 -4.64 6.46
C TYR A 233 -21.19 -5.79 7.16
N ILE A 234 -20.79 -6.10 8.41
CA ILE A 234 -21.48 -7.11 9.24
C ILE A 234 -22.83 -6.56 9.74
N GLU A 235 -22.83 -5.29 10.13
CA GLU A 235 -24.04 -4.60 10.59
C GLU A 235 -25.15 -4.59 9.54
N ASP A 236 -24.82 -4.21 8.29
CA ASP A 236 -25.77 -4.20 7.16
C ASP A 236 -26.30 -5.62 6.87
N HIS A 237 -25.44 -6.62 6.99
CA HIS A 237 -25.86 -8.01 6.84
C HIS A 237 -26.84 -8.41 7.94
N CYS A 238 -26.56 -8.11 9.20
CA CYS A 238 -27.49 -8.36 10.32
C CYS A 238 -28.83 -7.65 10.12
N ARG A 239 -28.82 -6.39 9.69
CA ARG A 239 -30.04 -5.62 9.41
C ARG A 239 -30.84 -6.22 8.24
N LYS A 240 -30.16 -6.66 7.17
CA LYS A 240 -30.79 -7.40 6.07
C LYS A 240 -31.50 -8.68 6.54
N LEU A 241 -30.94 -9.35 7.56
CA LEU A 241 -31.52 -10.52 8.18
C LEU A 241 -32.70 -10.18 9.14
N GLY A 242 -33.02 -8.90 9.32
CA GLY A 242 -34.07 -8.44 10.26
C GLY A 242 -33.65 -8.46 11.73
N ILE A 243 -32.33 -8.53 11.99
CA ILE A 243 -31.78 -8.52 13.35
C ILE A 243 -31.54 -7.07 13.78
N ASN A 244 -32.08 -6.68 14.92
CA ASN A 244 -31.83 -5.37 15.49
C ASN A 244 -30.44 -5.36 16.15
N VAL A 245 -29.50 -4.62 15.59
CA VAL A 245 -28.14 -4.48 16.09
C VAL A 245 -27.77 -3.01 16.26
N ILE A 246 -26.90 -2.76 17.21
CA ILE A 246 -26.30 -1.45 17.47
C ILE A 246 -24.89 -1.46 16.89
N GLY A 247 -24.59 -0.52 16.00
CA GLY A 247 -23.30 -0.45 15.30
C GLY A 247 -22.84 0.99 15.07
N LYS A 248 -22.73 1.41 13.81
CA LYS A 248 -22.19 2.72 13.42
C LYS A 248 -22.98 3.94 13.91
N GLU A 249 -24.15 3.75 14.41
CA GLU A 249 -24.90 4.81 15.11
C GLU A 249 -24.25 5.22 16.45
N GLN A 250 -23.47 4.31 17.08
CA GLN A 250 -22.71 4.57 18.31
C GLN A 250 -21.20 4.48 18.13
N PHE A 251 -20.73 3.85 17.07
CA PHE A 251 -19.33 3.72 16.74
C PHE A 251 -18.98 4.55 15.50
N THR A 252 -17.80 5.18 15.53
CA THR A 252 -17.33 6.01 14.40
C THR A 252 -17.05 5.20 13.14
N LEU A 253 -17.24 5.85 11.98
CA LEU A 253 -16.74 5.37 10.69
C LEU A 253 -15.25 5.71 10.48
N LEU A 254 -14.67 6.57 11.32
CA LEU A 254 -13.34 7.13 11.13
C LEU A 254 -12.32 6.47 12.05
N GLY A 255 -11.21 6.06 11.47
CA GLY A 255 -10.03 5.62 12.20
C GLY A 255 -10.14 4.20 12.75
N GLU A 256 -9.18 3.86 13.61
CA GLU A 256 -9.13 2.57 14.30
C GLU A 256 -9.99 2.59 15.57
N TYR A 257 -10.47 1.42 15.94
CA TYR A 257 -11.14 1.25 17.22
C TYR A 257 -10.14 0.95 18.35
N SER A 258 -10.62 1.03 19.57
CA SER A 258 -9.86 0.67 20.76
C SER A 258 -10.78 0.09 21.83
N GLN A 259 -10.18 -0.68 22.75
CA GLN A 259 -10.91 -1.20 23.93
C GLN A 259 -11.55 -0.08 24.76
N SER A 260 -10.92 1.09 24.83
CA SER A 260 -11.44 2.23 25.59
C SER A 260 -12.68 2.82 24.96
N MET A 261 -12.71 2.93 23.63
CA MET A 261 -13.89 3.37 22.90
C MET A 261 -15.07 2.41 23.14
N ILE A 262 -14.81 1.10 23.01
CA ILE A 262 -15.84 0.06 23.22
C ILE A 262 -16.36 0.09 24.65
N LYS A 263 -15.46 0.19 25.63
CA LYS A 263 -15.81 0.27 27.05
C LYS A 263 -16.67 1.49 27.35
N LYS A 264 -16.31 2.65 26.80
CA LYS A 264 -17.07 3.90 26.96
C LYS A 264 -18.47 3.79 26.36
N VAL A 265 -18.59 3.23 25.15
CA VAL A 265 -19.86 3.13 24.44
C VAL A 265 -20.82 2.12 25.13
N ILE A 266 -20.33 0.95 25.53
CA ILE A 266 -21.18 -0.15 26.00
C ILE A 266 -21.41 -0.09 27.51
N LEU A 267 -20.40 0.29 28.31
CA LEU A 267 -20.44 0.28 29.75
C LEU A 267 -20.56 1.69 30.36
N ASP A 268 -20.41 2.75 29.56
CA ASP A 268 -20.25 4.14 30.01
C ASP A 268 -19.09 4.34 31.02
N GLU A 269 -18.06 3.51 30.90
CA GLU A 269 -16.88 3.56 31.75
C GLU A 269 -15.70 4.17 31.00
N GLU A 270 -14.93 5.05 31.66
CA GLU A 270 -13.69 5.58 31.11
C GLU A 270 -12.46 4.90 31.73
N ASN A 271 -11.47 4.61 30.91
CA ASN A 271 -10.19 4.13 31.42
C ASN A 271 -9.41 5.28 32.08
N ALA A 272 -8.87 5.04 33.27
CA ALA A 272 -7.91 5.94 33.88
C ALA A 272 -6.57 5.82 33.12
N TYR A 273 -6.24 6.81 32.30
CA TYR A 273 -4.94 6.87 31.66
C TYR A 273 -3.97 7.69 32.48
N LEU A 274 -2.73 7.22 32.55
CA LEU A 274 -1.61 8.08 32.97
C LEU A 274 -1.42 9.14 31.87
N LYS A 275 -1.87 10.35 32.11
CA LYS A 275 -1.58 11.50 31.24
C LYS A 275 -0.18 11.99 31.55
N ALA A 276 0.74 11.83 30.62
CA ALA A 276 2.01 12.53 30.68
C ALA A 276 1.77 14.00 30.31
N ASP A 277 2.16 14.91 31.18
CA ASP A 277 2.15 16.35 30.90
C ASP A 277 3.38 16.73 30.04
N ILE A 278 3.45 16.11 28.86
CA ILE A 278 4.54 16.29 27.89
C ILE A 278 3.95 16.66 26.55
N ASN A 279 4.27 17.84 26.08
CA ASN A 279 3.98 18.24 24.70
C ASN A 279 4.98 17.56 23.76
N VAL A 280 4.60 16.43 23.16
CA VAL A 280 5.46 15.73 22.20
C VAL A 280 5.36 16.44 20.85
N PRO A 281 6.49 16.97 20.31
CA PRO A 281 6.47 17.63 19.01
C PRO A 281 6.11 16.63 17.89
N ALA A 282 5.29 17.06 16.93
CA ALA A 282 4.99 16.28 15.74
C ALA A 282 6.30 15.96 14.97
N ARG A 283 6.43 14.71 14.53
CA ARG A 283 7.57 14.24 13.71
C ARG A 283 7.08 13.72 12.36
N PRO A 284 6.69 14.61 11.44
CA PRO A 284 6.28 14.19 10.11
C PRO A 284 7.43 13.49 9.38
N PRO A 285 7.14 12.53 8.49
CA PRO A 285 8.18 11.91 7.67
C PRO A 285 8.86 12.96 6.79
N VAL A 286 10.18 12.83 6.63
CA VAL A 286 10.99 13.73 5.81
C VAL A 286 11.93 12.93 4.91
N LEU A 287 12.35 13.51 3.78
CA LEU A 287 13.42 12.93 2.97
C LEU A 287 14.70 12.82 3.82
N CYS A 288 15.46 11.74 3.65
CA CYS A 288 16.68 11.47 4.41
C CYS A 288 17.76 12.56 4.20
N ALA A 289 18.73 12.66 5.11
CA ALA A 289 19.93 13.43 4.85
C ALA A 289 20.68 12.82 3.65
N GLY A 290 21.11 13.65 2.69
CA GLY A 290 21.72 13.20 1.43
C GLY A 290 20.77 12.45 0.49
N CYS A 291 19.46 12.52 0.67
CA CYS A 291 18.52 11.94 -0.27
C CYS A 291 18.70 12.56 -1.68
N PRO A 292 18.86 11.75 -2.74
CA PRO A 292 19.07 12.27 -4.10
C PRO A 292 17.90 13.10 -4.61
N HIS A 293 16.67 12.80 -4.17
CA HIS A 293 15.48 13.52 -4.62
C HIS A 293 15.48 15.01 -4.25
N ARG A 294 16.24 15.43 -3.22
CA ARG A 294 16.28 16.84 -2.78
C ARG A 294 16.80 17.78 -3.84
N GLY A 295 17.88 17.40 -4.51
CA GLY A 295 18.49 18.24 -5.57
C GLY A 295 17.53 18.47 -6.73
N LEU A 296 16.85 17.41 -7.16
CA LEU A 296 15.84 17.50 -8.22
C LEU A 296 14.70 18.46 -7.82
N PHE A 297 14.06 18.25 -6.66
CA PHE A 297 12.96 19.11 -6.23
C PHE A 297 13.37 20.57 -5.99
N TYR A 298 14.63 20.80 -5.58
CA TYR A 298 15.16 22.14 -5.50
C TYR A 298 15.29 22.80 -6.90
N ALA A 299 15.75 22.07 -7.91
CA ALA A 299 15.83 22.55 -9.29
C ALA A 299 14.43 22.85 -9.86
N LEU A 300 13.45 21.94 -9.65
CA LEU A 300 12.06 22.18 -10.06
C LEU A 300 11.46 23.43 -9.41
N LYS A 301 11.72 23.63 -8.13
CA LYS A 301 11.29 24.83 -7.39
C LYS A 301 11.88 26.11 -7.98
N LYS A 302 13.13 26.08 -8.36
CA LYS A 302 13.82 27.22 -8.96
C LYS A 302 13.25 27.55 -10.36
N LEU A 303 12.89 26.53 -11.13
CA LEU A 303 12.23 26.64 -12.43
C LEU A 303 10.75 27.04 -12.34
N LYS A 304 10.14 26.96 -11.15
CA LYS A 304 8.71 27.29 -10.91
C LYS A 304 7.74 26.48 -11.79
N VAL A 305 8.02 25.21 -11.96
CA VAL A 305 7.16 24.29 -12.72
C VAL A 305 6.09 23.65 -11.86
N ASN A 306 5.00 23.22 -12.47
CA ASN A 306 3.99 22.38 -11.84
C ASN A 306 4.38 20.91 -11.97
N VAL A 307 4.15 20.14 -10.93
CA VAL A 307 4.60 18.75 -10.84
C VAL A 307 3.41 17.80 -10.69
N SER A 308 3.15 17.03 -11.75
CA SER A 308 2.30 15.85 -11.64
C SER A 308 3.11 14.76 -10.93
N GLY A 309 2.77 14.51 -9.67
CA GLY A 309 3.52 13.64 -8.79
C GLY A 309 2.99 12.23 -8.72
N ASP A 310 3.81 11.34 -8.19
CA ASP A 310 3.53 9.92 -8.01
C ASP A 310 3.88 9.45 -6.59
N ILE A 311 3.77 8.14 -6.34
CA ILE A 311 3.89 7.54 -5.02
C ILE A 311 5.24 6.88 -4.84
N GLY A 312 5.99 7.35 -3.83
CA GLY A 312 7.30 6.86 -3.42
C GLY A 312 7.92 7.80 -2.39
N CYS A 313 9.19 7.59 -2.01
CA CYS A 313 9.90 8.51 -1.12
C CYS A 313 9.83 9.97 -1.60
N TYR A 314 9.82 10.16 -2.90
CA TYR A 314 9.76 11.47 -3.54
C TYR A 314 8.41 12.19 -3.35
N THR A 315 7.33 11.52 -2.94
CA THR A 315 6.08 12.19 -2.53
C THR A 315 6.34 13.18 -1.39
N LEU A 316 7.35 12.92 -0.56
CA LEU A 316 7.81 13.86 0.49
C LEU A 316 8.42 15.15 -0.07
N GLY A 317 8.64 15.26 -1.37
CA GLY A 317 8.95 16.51 -2.05
C GLY A 317 7.82 17.56 -1.97
N SER A 318 6.60 17.14 -1.65
CA SER A 318 5.45 18.02 -1.35
C SER A 318 5.63 18.80 -0.03
N MET A 319 6.48 18.31 0.88
CA MET A 319 6.66 18.91 2.19
C MET A 319 7.57 20.14 2.13
N ALA A 320 7.31 21.10 3.04
CA ALA A 320 8.19 22.25 3.20
C ALA A 320 9.63 21.81 3.58
N PRO A 321 10.66 22.54 3.12
CA PRO A 321 10.64 23.76 2.34
C PRO A 321 10.59 23.54 0.82
N LEU A 322 10.59 22.29 0.33
CA LEU A 322 10.58 21.99 -1.10
C LEU A 322 9.22 22.37 -1.72
N GLY A 323 8.13 21.73 -1.30
CA GLY A 323 6.77 22.08 -1.69
C GLY A 323 6.51 21.93 -3.19
N MET A 324 7.03 20.85 -3.81
CA MET A 324 7.06 20.70 -5.27
C MET A 324 6.31 19.45 -5.74
N MET A 325 5.07 19.32 -5.31
CA MET A 325 4.15 18.31 -5.86
C MET A 325 2.76 18.95 -5.89
N ASP A 326 2.17 19.07 -7.06
CA ASP A 326 0.84 19.69 -7.22
C ASP A 326 -0.26 18.63 -7.20
N THR A 327 0.02 17.41 -7.66
CA THR A 327 -0.91 16.26 -7.64
C THR A 327 -0.20 14.98 -7.23
N CYS A 328 -0.96 14.06 -6.62
CA CYS A 328 -0.54 12.69 -6.36
C CYS A 328 -1.80 11.83 -6.25
N ILE A 329 -2.05 10.96 -7.21
CA ILE A 329 -3.30 10.19 -7.32
C ILE A 329 -3.06 8.73 -6.94
N CYS A 330 -2.35 7.98 -7.78
CA CYS A 330 -2.00 6.58 -7.55
C CYS A 330 -0.69 6.23 -8.27
N MET A 331 -0.14 5.04 -8.02
CA MET A 331 1.11 4.59 -8.63
C MET A 331 1.00 4.58 -10.16
N GLY A 332 1.90 5.31 -10.84
CA GLY A 332 1.96 5.45 -12.29
C GLY A 332 1.10 6.57 -12.88
N ALA A 333 0.19 7.14 -12.10
CA ALA A 333 -0.74 8.14 -12.59
C ALA A 333 -0.07 9.46 -13.00
N SER A 334 1.10 9.80 -12.46
CA SER A 334 1.79 11.06 -12.77
C SER A 334 2.00 11.27 -14.27
N VAL A 335 2.41 10.21 -14.97
CA VAL A 335 2.72 10.24 -16.40
C VAL A 335 1.44 10.43 -17.22
N SER A 336 0.41 9.62 -16.95
CA SER A 336 -0.88 9.71 -17.64
C SER A 336 -1.63 11.00 -17.34
N ALA A 337 -1.57 11.50 -16.08
CA ALA A 337 -2.19 12.75 -15.71
C ALA A 337 -1.50 13.96 -16.39
N LEU A 338 -0.16 13.96 -16.47
CA LEU A 338 0.58 14.98 -17.23
C LEU A 338 0.13 15.00 -18.69
N HIS A 339 0.02 13.82 -19.32
CA HIS A 339 -0.49 13.71 -20.69
C HIS A 339 -1.86 14.39 -20.84
N GLY A 340 -2.79 14.06 -19.94
CA GLY A 340 -4.13 14.66 -19.94
C GLY A 340 -4.10 16.18 -19.73
N MET A 341 -3.29 16.66 -18.77
CA MET A 341 -3.13 18.09 -18.52
C MET A 341 -2.59 18.85 -19.74
N ASN A 342 -1.58 18.27 -20.42
CA ASN A 342 -0.96 18.92 -21.57
C ASN A 342 -1.82 18.85 -22.84
N LYS A 343 -2.64 17.82 -23.00
CA LYS A 343 -3.64 17.77 -24.08
C LYS A 343 -4.81 18.73 -23.85
N ALA A 344 -5.18 18.97 -22.61
CA ALA A 344 -6.22 19.95 -22.27
C ALA A 344 -5.75 21.41 -22.39
N ASP A 345 -4.47 21.66 -22.13
CA ASP A 345 -3.84 22.99 -22.17
C ASP A 345 -2.42 22.86 -22.73
N GLU A 346 -2.30 22.86 -24.04
CA GLU A 346 -1.03 22.70 -24.75
C GLU A 346 -0.07 23.87 -24.46
N ALA A 347 -0.57 25.09 -24.34
CA ALA A 347 0.25 26.27 -24.04
C ALA A 347 0.93 26.19 -22.67
N GLY A 348 0.32 25.50 -21.72
CA GLY A 348 0.87 25.28 -20.39
C GLY A 348 1.88 24.13 -20.29
N SER A 349 2.08 23.34 -21.36
CA SER A 349 2.96 22.14 -21.34
C SER A 349 4.39 22.45 -20.94
N HIS A 350 4.96 23.57 -21.38
CA HIS A 350 6.33 24.02 -21.05
C HIS A 350 6.55 24.39 -19.57
N LYS A 351 5.50 24.30 -18.75
CA LYS A 351 5.57 24.59 -17.31
C LYS A 351 5.16 23.38 -16.45
N ARG A 352 5.01 22.21 -17.05
CA ARG A 352 4.56 21.01 -16.34
C ARG A 352 5.52 19.84 -16.57
N VAL A 353 5.74 19.09 -15.51
CA VAL A 353 6.51 17.83 -15.55
C VAL A 353 5.78 16.74 -14.80
N ALA A 354 5.99 15.48 -15.18
CA ALA A 354 5.68 14.34 -14.33
C ALA A 354 6.92 13.89 -13.58
N VAL A 355 6.75 13.46 -12.33
CA VAL A 355 7.82 12.90 -11.50
C VAL A 355 7.42 11.51 -11.04
N ILE A 356 8.22 10.50 -11.32
CA ILE A 356 7.94 9.09 -11.01
C ILE A 356 9.24 8.35 -10.63
N GLY A 357 9.19 7.44 -9.64
CA GLY A 357 10.34 6.62 -9.27
C GLY A 357 10.59 5.47 -10.25
N ASP A 358 11.82 4.96 -10.30
CA ASP A 358 12.27 3.85 -11.16
C ASP A 358 11.36 2.61 -11.07
N SER A 359 11.10 2.14 -9.86
CA SER A 359 10.23 0.99 -9.59
C SER A 359 8.79 1.23 -10.07
N THR A 360 8.20 2.37 -9.71
CA THR A 360 6.83 2.72 -10.08
C THR A 360 6.71 2.94 -11.60
N PHE A 361 7.74 3.48 -12.23
CA PHE A 361 7.79 3.65 -13.68
C PHE A 361 7.70 2.31 -14.41
N ILE A 362 8.53 1.33 -14.01
CA ILE A 362 8.50 -0.02 -14.60
C ILE A 362 7.16 -0.71 -14.31
N HIS A 363 6.60 -0.52 -13.10
CA HIS A 363 5.34 -1.17 -12.72
C HIS A 363 4.13 -0.67 -13.53
N SER A 364 3.99 0.66 -13.70
CA SER A 364 2.76 1.25 -14.28
C SER A 364 2.96 2.57 -15.04
N GLY A 365 4.15 3.18 -15.02
CA GLY A 365 4.41 4.43 -15.73
C GLY A 365 4.68 4.26 -17.22
N VAL A 366 5.18 3.09 -17.63
CA VAL A 366 5.56 2.81 -19.04
C VAL A 366 4.37 2.93 -19.98
N THR A 367 3.19 2.43 -19.58
CA THR A 367 1.97 2.53 -20.38
C THR A 367 1.54 3.98 -20.62
N GLY A 368 1.71 4.84 -19.61
CA GLY A 368 1.50 6.29 -19.74
C GLY A 368 2.50 6.93 -20.71
N LEU A 369 3.77 6.51 -20.67
CA LEU A 369 4.80 7.00 -21.59
C LEU A 369 4.53 6.57 -23.04
N ILE A 370 4.08 5.33 -23.26
CA ILE A 370 3.64 4.85 -24.58
C ILE A 370 2.50 5.74 -25.12
N ASN A 371 1.55 6.10 -24.25
CA ASN A 371 0.43 6.96 -24.63
C ASN A 371 0.91 8.38 -25.00
N ILE A 372 1.86 8.94 -24.26
CA ILE A 372 2.51 10.23 -24.57
C ILE A 372 3.17 10.19 -25.96
N ALA A 373 3.97 9.16 -26.21
CA ALA A 373 4.66 8.98 -27.50
C ALA A 373 3.68 8.77 -28.65
N TYR A 374 2.69 7.87 -28.47
CA TYR A 374 1.70 7.56 -29.49
C TYR A 374 0.82 8.77 -29.88
N ASN A 375 0.38 9.53 -28.89
CA ASN A 375 -0.49 10.70 -29.10
C ASN A 375 0.28 12.03 -29.21
N GLN A 376 1.62 12.00 -29.28
CA GLN A 376 2.48 13.17 -29.49
C GLN A 376 2.13 14.34 -28.53
N SER A 377 2.16 14.04 -27.23
CA SER A 377 1.95 15.08 -26.21
C SER A 377 3.30 15.68 -25.82
N ASN A 378 3.43 16.99 -25.93
CA ASN A 378 4.62 17.68 -25.44
C ASN A 378 4.68 17.58 -23.91
N SER A 379 5.40 16.60 -23.41
CA SER A 379 5.42 16.22 -22.00
C SER A 379 6.82 15.80 -21.54
N VAL A 380 7.28 16.40 -20.44
CA VAL A 380 8.56 16.06 -19.81
C VAL A 380 8.30 15.09 -18.65
N VAL A 381 8.79 13.85 -18.77
CA VAL A 381 8.69 12.82 -17.72
C VAL A 381 10.02 12.68 -17.03
N ILE A 382 10.07 12.90 -15.71
CA ILE A 382 11.28 12.78 -14.90
C ILE A 382 11.24 11.48 -14.11
N VAL A 383 12.12 10.54 -14.44
CA VAL A 383 12.26 9.28 -13.72
C VAL A 383 13.34 9.42 -12.65
N LEU A 384 12.98 9.23 -11.38
CA LEU A 384 13.91 9.25 -10.26
C LEU A 384 14.48 7.85 -10.04
N ASP A 385 15.66 7.62 -10.62
CA ASP A 385 16.39 6.36 -10.48
C ASP A 385 17.30 6.41 -9.25
N ASN A 386 16.79 5.82 -8.15
CA ASN A 386 17.57 5.66 -6.92
C ASN A 386 18.04 4.22 -6.68
N SER A 387 17.93 3.36 -7.70
CA SER A 387 18.39 1.97 -7.72
C SER A 387 17.78 1.09 -6.62
N ILE A 388 16.57 1.40 -6.13
CA ILE A 388 15.87 0.60 -5.10
C ILE A 388 14.43 1.05 -4.91
N THR A 389 13.53 0.14 -4.53
CA THR A 389 12.19 0.48 -4.04
C THR A 389 12.29 0.85 -2.55
N GLY A 390 12.62 2.12 -2.26
CA GLY A 390 13.06 2.54 -0.93
C GLY A 390 11.97 2.60 0.13
N MET A 391 10.80 3.16 -0.20
CA MET A 391 9.75 3.50 0.77
C MET A 391 9.21 2.27 1.53
N THR A 392 9.10 1.13 0.88
CA THR A 392 8.45 -0.08 1.40
C THR A 392 9.42 -1.10 2.00
N GLY A 393 10.70 -0.77 2.17
CA GLY A 393 11.68 -1.62 2.84
C GLY A 393 12.86 -2.05 1.97
N HIS A 394 13.23 -1.27 0.96
CA HIS A 394 14.40 -1.49 0.11
C HIS A 394 14.33 -2.78 -0.70
N GLN A 395 13.20 -3.04 -1.36
CA GLN A 395 13.05 -4.16 -2.28
C GLN A 395 13.78 -3.94 -3.60
N GLN A 396 14.28 -5.03 -4.17
CA GLN A 396 14.81 -5.02 -5.54
C GLN A 396 13.67 -4.74 -6.54
N ASN A 397 14.04 -4.16 -7.68
CA ASN A 397 13.15 -3.93 -8.80
C ASN A 397 13.88 -4.24 -10.13
N PRO A 398 13.21 -4.28 -11.29
CA PRO A 398 13.84 -4.67 -12.54
C PRO A 398 15.04 -3.81 -13.00
N THR A 399 15.23 -2.60 -12.45
CA THR A 399 16.36 -1.73 -12.79
C THR A 399 17.61 -1.99 -11.95
N THR A 400 17.52 -2.82 -10.89
CA THR A 400 18.61 -3.01 -9.92
C THR A 400 19.62 -4.10 -10.33
N GLY A 401 19.29 -4.97 -11.30
CA GLY A 401 20.13 -6.08 -11.72
C GLY A 401 20.16 -7.28 -10.77
N LEU A 402 19.20 -7.35 -9.86
CA LEU A 402 19.03 -8.48 -8.94
C LEU A 402 17.60 -9.01 -9.00
N THR A 403 17.45 -10.35 -8.92
CA THR A 403 16.16 -11.00 -8.77
C THR A 403 15.57 -10.74 -7.38
N ILE A 404 14.30 -11.10 -7.14
CA ILE A 404 13.68 -11.02 -5.81
C ILE A 404 14.40 -11.89 -4.77
N LYS A 405 15.12 -12.93 -5.20
CA LYS A 405 15.95 -13.79 -4.33
C LYS A 405 17.36 -13.25 -4.11
N GLY A 406 17.74 -12.15 -4.81
CA GLY A 406 19.06 -11.54 -4.72
C GLY A 406 20.07 -12.11 -5.71
N ASP A 407 19.68 -12.98 -6.63
CA ASP A 407 20.56 -13.52 -7.66
C ASP A 407 20.82 -12.46 -8.75
N PRO A 408 22.03 -12.37 -9.31
CA PRO A 408 22.34 -11.48 -10.41
C PRO A 408 21.46 -11.74 -11.64
N THR A 409 20.98 -10.66 -12.28
CA THR A 409 20.18 -10.71 -13.51
C THR A 409 20.42 -9.46 -14.36
N THR A 410 19.87 -9.45 -15.58
CA THR A 410 19.94 -8.29 -16.45
C THR A 410 19.08 -7.16 -15.91
N ALA A 411 19.69 -5.99 -15.69
CA ALA A 411 18.96 -4.77 -15.33
C ALA A 411 18.22 -4.21 -16.55
N VAL A 412 17.00 -3.75 -16.35
CA VAL A 412 16.26 -3.01 -17.38
C VAL A 412 16.88 -1.61 -17.53
N SER A 413 17.32 -1.26 -18.74
CA SER A 413 17.76 0.11 -19.04
C SER A 413 16.55 1.01 -19.24
N LEU A 414 16.45 2.05 -18.41
CA LEU A 414 15.41 3.06 -18.53
C LEU A 414 15.53 3.86 -19.82
N GLU A 415 16.78 4.15 -20.27
CA GLU A 415 17.06 4.84 -21.51
C GLU A 415 16.60 4.03 -22.73
N ALA A 416 17.04 2.76 -22.78
CA ALA A 416 16.65 1.87 -23.88
C ALA A 416 15.13 1.69 -23.93
N LEU A 417 14.46 1.58 -22.78
CA LEU A 417 13.02 1.46 -22.69
C LEU A 417 12.31 2.72 -23.21
N ALA A 418 12.76 3.91 -22.80
CA ALA A 418 12.20 5.17 -23.28
C ALA A 418 12.36 5.32 -24.81
N HIS A 419 13.52 4.99 -25.36
CA HIS A 419 13.72 4.98 -26.81
C HIS A 419 12.85 3.94 -27.53
N ALA A 420 12.73 2.74 -26.95
CA ALA A 420 11.93 1.66 -27.56
C ALA A 420 10.44 2.01 -27.70
N VAL A 421 9.90 2.87 -26.82
CA VAL A 421 8.52 3.34 -26.90
C VAL A 421 8.34 4.61 -27.75
N GLY A 422 9.41 5.11 -28.39
CA GLY A 422 9.35 6.22 -29.34
C GLY A 422 9.73 7.60 -28.77
N ILE A 423 10.37 7.67 -27.62
CA ILE A 423 10.91 8.92 -27.08
C ILE A 423 12.33 9.14 -27.63
N ASN A 424 12.55 10.21 -28.38
CA ASN A 424 13.86 10.54 -28.96
C ASN A 424 14.77 11.26 -27.96
N ARG A 425 14.20 12.13 -27.13
CA ARG A 425 14.93 12.95 -26.16
C ARG A 425 14.98 12.25 -24.80
N VAL A 426 16.13 11.69 -24.49
CA VAL A 426 16.38 11.02 -23.19
C VAL A 426 17.69 11.55 -22.61
N VAL A 427 17.62 12.17 -21.44
CA VAL A 427 18.75 12.82 -20.78
C VAL A 427 18.94 12.25 -19.38
N VAL A 428 20.19 11.91 -19.02
CA VAL A 428 20.54 11.44 -17.67
C VAL A 428 21.26 12.54 -16.91
N VAL A 429 20.82 12.82 -15.68
CA VAL A 429 21.43 13.82 -14.79
C VAL A 429 21.71 13.26 -13.42
N ASP A 430 22.75 13.76 -12.76
CA ASP A 430 23.00 13.51 -11.34
C ASP A 430 22.35 14.63 -10.51
N PRO A 431 21.30 14.34 -9.69
CA PRO A 431 20.61 15.35 -8.90
C PRO A 431 21.50 16.02 -7.82
N TYR A 432 22.69 15.54 -7.58
CA TYR A 432 23.67 16.23 -6.72
C TYR A 432 24.37 17.39 -7.45
N ASP A 433 24.36 17.43 -8.78
CA ASP A 433 24.73 18.61 -9.56
C ASP A 433 23.49 19.45 -9.86
N LEU A 434 23.29 20.49 -9.03
CA LEU A 434 22.10 21.33 -9.14
C LEU A 434 22.07 22.13 -10.45
N ALA A 435 23.22 22.57 -10.95
CA ALA A 435 23.30 23.38 -12.16
C ALA A 435 23.02 22.53 -13.41
N ALA A 436 23.61 21.35 -13.52
CA ALA A 436 23.36 20.43 -14.63
C ALA A 436 21.89 19.94 -14.63
N THR A 437 21.33 19.63 -13.44
CA THR A 437 19.94 19.20 -13.30
C THR A 437 18.97 20.31 -13.75
N GLU A 438 19.17 21.53 -13.29
CA GLU A 438 18.36 22.68 -13.69
C GLU A 438 18.42 22.93 -15.20
N LYS A 439 19.63 22.90 -15.76
CA LYS A 439 19.87 23.12 -17.19
C LYS A 439 19.14 22.08 -18.04
N ALA A 440 19.32 20.81 -17.73
CA ALA A 440 18.70 19.72 -18.48
C ALA A 440 17.17 19.79 -18.46
N ILE A 441 16.56 20.02 -17.28
CA ILE A 441 15.11 20.13 -17.18
C ILE A 441 14.59 21.33 -17.98
N LYS A 442 15.30 22.45 -17.94
CA LYS A 442 14.93 23.64 -18.69
C LYS A 442 14.96 23.41 -20.20
N GLU A 443 16.03 22.77 -20.72
CA GLU A 443 16.18 22.43 -22.13
C GLU A 443 15.07 21.48 -22.62
N GLU A 444 14.67 20.52 -21.79
CA GLU A 444 13.56 19.61 -22.12
C GLU A 444 12.18 20.27 -22.06
N LEU A 445 11.99 21.24 -21.17
CA LEU A 445 10.75 22.04 -21.11
C LEU A 445 10.61 23.01 -22.30
N GLU A 446 11.73 23.46 -22.89
CA GLU A 446 11.76 24.35 -24.06
C GLU A 446 11.60 23.58 -25.38
N ALA A 447 11.70 22.24 -25.38
CA ALA A 447 11.53 21.42 -26.56
C ALA A 447 10.03 21.21 -26.89
N ASP A 448 9.72 21.11 -28.21
CA ASP A 448 8.37 20.88 -28.72
C ASP A 448 8.08 19.39 -29.02
N GLU A 449 8.68 18.48 -28.27
CA GLU A 449 8.47 17.05 -28.37
C GLU A 449 8.55 16.39 -26.99
N PRO A 450 7.96 15.17 -26.82
CA PRO A 450 8.03 14.46 -25.55
C PRO A 450 9.46 14.07 -25.19
N SER A 451 9.79 14.16 -23.89
CA SER A 451 11.13 13.83 -23.40
C SER A 451 11.12 13.11 -22.06
N VAL A 452 12.22 12.40 -21.78
CA VAL A 452 12.47 11.72 -20.51
C VAL A 452 13.77 12.23 -19.89
N VAL A 453 13.70 12.73 -18.67
CA VAL A 453 14.87 13.06 -17.85
C VAL A 453 15.03 11.97 -16.78
N ILE A 454 16.17 11.30 -16.77
CA ILE A 454 16.49 10.29 -15.76
C ILE A 454 17.39 10.94 -14.70
N SER A 455 16.82 11.21 -13.54
CA SER A 455 17.53 11.74 -12.37
C SER A 455 18.14 10.55 -11.62
N ARG A 456 19.40 10.22 -11.94
CA ARG A 456 20.06 8.99 -11.49
C ARG A 456 21.08 9.23 -10.40
N ARG A 457 20.79 8.67 -9.22
CA ARG A 457 21.76 8.51 -8.13
C ARG A 457 21.25 7.49 -7.12
N PRO A 458 22.07 6.48 -6.75
CA PRO A 458 21.67 5.47 -5.76
C PRO A 458 21.21 6.06 -4.43
N CYS A 459 20.21 5.42 -3.82
CA CYS A 459 19.73 5.78 -2.47
C CYS A 459 20.89 5.74 -1.48
N VAL A 460 21.03 6.82 -0.71
CA VAL A 460 22.13 6.98 0.26
C VAL A 460 22.13 5.93 1.38
N LEU A 461 21.00 5.25 1.60
CA LEU A 461 20.85 4.20 2.61
C LEU A 461 21.27 2.81 2.11
N LEU A 462 21.66 2.67 0.85
CA LEU A 462 22.15 1.39 0.33
C LEU A 462 23.53 1.07 0.90
N LYS A 463 23.73 -0.15 1.36
CA LYS A 463 24.95 -0.58 2.06
C LYS A 463 26.24 -0.40 1.25
N TYR A 464 26.15 -0.45 -0.08
CA TYR A 464 27.31 -0.28 -0.97
C TYR A 464 27.62 1.18 -1.29
N VAL A 465 26.73 2.12 -0.96
CA VAL A 465 26.94 3.55 -1.17
C VAL A 465 27.87 4.10 -0.10
N LYS A 466 29.06 4.52 -0.53
CA LYS A 466 30.03 5.14 0.37
C LYS A 466 29.70 6.62 0.55
N THR A 467 29.53 7.03 1.80
CA THR A 467 29.37 8.44 2.18
C THR A 467 30.72 9.13 2.28
N LYS A 468 30.73 10.45 2.08
CA LYS A 468 31.91 11.29 2.34
C LYS A 468 31.87 11.80 3.79
N PRO A 469 33.00 12.31 4.32
CA PRO A 469 33.00 13.00 5.60
C PRO A 469 31.96 14.13 5.62
N PRO A 470 31.30 14.37 6.78
CA PRO A 470 30.36 15.48 6.94
C PRO A 470 30.98 16.83 6.59
N VAL A 471 30.23 17.68 5.89
CA VAL A 471 30.63 19.06 5.62
C VAL A 471 30.62 19.88 6.91
N LYS A 472 31.41 20.94 6.95
CA LYS A 472 31.54 21.85 8.09
C LYS A 472 31.05 23.24 7.72
N VAL A 473 30.61 23.99 8.73
CA VAL A 473 30.26 25.41 8.56
C VAL A 473 31.32 26.28 9.20
N ASN A 474 31.90 27.15 8.41
CA ASN A 474 32.73 28.24 8.90
C ASN A 474 31.79 29.37 9.36
N THR A 475 31.66 29.56 10.68
CA THR A 475 30.74 30.50 11.29
C THR A 475 31.07 31.94 10.94
N ASP A 476 32.36 32.28 10.74
CA ASP A 476 32.81 33.65 10.43
C ASP A 476 32.37 34.03 9.01
N LYS A 477 32.41 33.10 8.06
CA LYS A 477 31.94 33.30 6.68
C LYS A 477 30.41 33.21 6.56
N CYS A 478 29.72 32.65 7.55
CA CYS A 478 28.28 32.44 7.48
C CYS A 478 27.50 33.77 7.64
N ALA A 479 26.88 34.25 6.57
CA ALA A 479 26.07 35.47 6.55
C ALA A 479 24.63 35.26 7.07
N SER A 480 24.29 34.13 7.67
CA SER A 480 22.93 33.84 8.22
C SER A 480 21.78 33.93 7.19
N CYS A 481 22.09 33.85 5.92
CA CYS A 481 21.14 34.05 4.82
C CYS A 481 20.13 32.91 4.62
N LYS A 482 20.26 31.80 5.33
CA LYS A 482 19.39 30.60 5.31
C LYS A 482 19.22 29.94 3.94
N MET A 483 20.04 30.25 2.94
CA MET A 483 19.93 29.65 1.61
C MET A 483 20.13 28.13 1.64
N CYS A 484 21.07 27.62 2.45
CA CYS A 484 21.30 26.19 2.64
C CYS A 484 20.10 25.45 3.24
N MET A 485 19.23 26.16 4.00
CA MET A 485 18.01 25.56 4.57
C MET A 485 16.96 25.24 3.50
N LYS A 486 17.01 25.91 2.33
CA LYS A 486 16.03 25.70 1.26
C LYS A 486 16.06 24.30 0.64
N ILE A 487 17.14 23.56 0.83
CA ILE A 487 17.24 22.16 0.40
C ILE A 487 16.44 21.21 1.33
N GLY A 488 16.05 21.68 2.51
CA GLY A 488 15.25 20.91 3.46
C GLY A 488 15.98 19.72 4.11
N CYS A 489 17.31 19.69 4.10
CA CYS A 489 18.09 18.58 4.67
C CYS A 489 17.96 18.53 6.20
N PRO A 490 17.60 17.37 6.82
CA PRO A 490 17.46 17.27 8.27
C PRO A 490 18.80 17.41 9.03
N ALA A 491 19.93 17.26 8.33
CA ALA A 491 21.25 17.50 8.93
C ALA A 491 21.60 19.00 9.07
N ILE A 492 20.75 19.92 8.54
CA ILE A 492 21.02 21.37 8.57
C ILE A 492 20.03 22.06 9.48
N SER A 493 20.55 22.83 10.43
CA SER A 493 19.75 23.66 11.34
C SER A 493 20.38 25.04 11.50
N MET A 494 19.75 25.91 12.27
CA MET A 494 20.31 27.18 12.72
C MET A 494 20.60 27.10 14.21
N LYS A 495 21.84 27.42 14.61
CA LYS A 495 22.22 27.60 16.01
C LYS A 495 22.87 28.97 16.19
N GLU A 496 22.46 29.75 17.17
CA GLU A 496 22.97 31.09 17.44
C GLU A 496 23.03 32.00 16.21
N GLY A 497 21.98 31.91 15.36
CA GLY A 497 21.90 32.68 14.13
C GLY A 497 22.76 32.18 12.97
N LYS A 498 23.59 31.19 13.12
CA LYS A 498 24.47 30.61 12.08
C LYS A 498 23.96 29.24 11.64
N ALA A 499 24.30 28.85 10.40
CA ALA A 499 24.04 27.50 9.94
C ALA A 499 24.85 26.49 10.75
N HIS A 500 24.25 25.36 11.05
CA HIS A 500 24.85 24.26 11.80
C HIS A 500 24.59 22.94 11.07
N ILE A 501 25.62 22.08 10.99
CA ILE A 501 25.53 20.74 10.43
C ILE A 501 25.60 19.71 11.57
N ASP A 502 24.61 18.83 11.58
CA ASP A 502 24.64 17.65 12.46
C ASP A 502 25.53 16.57 11.81
N PHE A 503 26.67 16.33 12.42
CA PHE A 503 27.68 15.37 11.92
C PHE A 503 27.21 13.92 11.97
N THR A 504 26.21 13.60 12.82
CA THR A 504 25.67 12.25 12.93
C THR A 504 24.72 11.93 11.77
N LEU A 505 24.14 12.95 11.15
CA LEU A 505 23.19 12.82 10.04
C LEU A 505 23.83 13.14 8.68
N CYS A 506 24.85 13.99 8.64
CA CYS A 506 25.43 14.47 7.39
C CYS A 506 26.25 13.37 6.68
N VAL A 507 25.98 13.18 5.39
CA VAL A 507 26.64 12.17 4.54
C VAL A 507 27.63 12.78 3.55
N GLY A 508 27.94 14.08 3.64
CA GLY A 508 28.91 14.75 2.77
C GLY A 508 28.51 14.83 1.29
N CYS A 509 27.23 14.98 0.98
CA CYS A 509 26.75 15.00 -0.42
C CYS A 509 27.02 16.32 -1.17
N ASP A 510 27.51 17.34 -0.50
CA ASP A 510 27.89 18.66 -1.04
C ASP A 510 26.74 19.50 -1.66
N VAL A 511 25.50 19.04 -1.65
CA VAL A 511 24.37 19.77 -2.28
C VAL A 511 24.12 21.12 -1.60
N CYS A 512 24.16 21.17 -0.25
CA CYS A 512 24.01 22.43 0.49
C CYS A 512 25.16 23.41 0.28
N LYS A 513 26.38 22.90 -0.02
CA LYS A 513 27.56 23.70 -0.34
C LYS A 513 27.34 24.53 -1.61
N GLN A 514 26.71 23.98 -2.64
CA GLN A 514 26.36 24.70 -3.87
C GLN A 514 25.39 25.87 -3.66
N LEU A 515 24.62 25.85 -2.57
CA LEU A 515 23.69 26.94 -2.22
C LEU A 515 24.36 28.06 -1.42
N CYS A 516 25.57 27.83 -0.91
CA CYS A 516 26.26 28.79 -0.08
C CYS A 516 27.09 29.78 -0.89
N LYS A 517 26.50 30.94 -1.23
CA LYS A 517 27.19 32.01 -1.99
C LYS A 517 28.41 32.60 -1.28
N PHE A 518 28.52 32.41 0.04
CA PHE A 518 29.60 32.95 0.87
C PHE A 518 30.73 31.94 1.10
N GLY A 519 30.65 30.74 0.54
CA GLY A 519 31.65 29.69 0.74
C GLY A 519 31.81 29.28 2.23
N ALA A 520 30.76 29.44 3.03
CA ALA A 520 30.79 29.10 4.44
C ALA A 520 30.60 27.61 4.72
N ILE A 521 30.17 26.81 3.76
CA ILE A 521 30.04 25.35 3.88
C ILE A 521 31.20 24.72 3.13
N GLU A 522 32.06 24.00 3.88
CA GLU A 522 33.33 23.45 3.40
C GLU A 522 33.33 21.91 3.48
#